data_526fe6cfb2a18ea00e450b83b47c6704
#
_entry.id   526fe6cfb2a18ea00e450b83b47c6704
#
_cell.length_a   1.000
_cell.length_b   1.000
_cell.length_c   1.000
_cell.angle_alpha   90.00
_cell.angle_beta   90.00
_cell.angle_gamma   90.00
#
_symmetry.space_group_name_H-M   'P 1'
#
loop_
_entity.id
_entity.type
_entity.pdbx_description
1 polymer ?
#
loop_
_entity_poly.entity_id
_entity_poly.type
_entity_poly.pdbx_seq_one_letter_code
_entity_poly.pdbx_strand_id
1 'polypeptide(L)'
;MKTIDINIKVYECSKSELSPEDLALVESAEKFVSHSYSPYSKFSVSAAVRLSDGTIVNGTNQENAAYPSGLCAERTAMFYANSQYPDKPVTTLAIAAFTNGDFLEQPITPCGSCRQVLLETEQRFSTPIKVILVAKNRCFIVNSISNLLPLSFGSEFLK
;
A
#
# COMPACT_ATOMS: atom_id res chain seq x y z
N MET A 1 35.73 4.17 10.63
CA MET A 1 34.40 4.13 10.01
C MET A 1 33.58 3.05 10.72
N LYS A 2 32.34 3.32 11.08
CA LYS A 2 31.46 2.36 11.77
C LYS A 2 30.36 1.95 10.78
N THR A 3 30.11 0.65 10.65
CA THR A 3 29.01 0.10 9.85
C THR A 3 27.73 0.03 10.70
N ILE A 4 26.58 0.34 10.10
CA ILE A 4 25.26 0.14 10.67
C ILE A 4 24.51 -0.79 9.72
N ASP A 5 24.12 -1.95 10.21
CA ASP A 5 23.34 -2.93 9.43
C ASP A 5 21.85 -2.70 9.65
N ILE A 6 21.09 -2.63 8.57
CA ILE A 6 19.63 -2.51 8.60
C ILE A 6 19.04 -3.82 8.08
N ASN A 7 18.32 -4.54 8.94
CA ASN A 7 17.70 -5.82 8.60
C ASN A 7 16.18 -5.65 8.43
N ILE A 8 15.66 -6.04 7.27
CA ILE A 8 14.24 -5.99 6.94
C ILE A 8 13.72 -7.43 6.80
N LYS A 9 12.63 -7.74 7.51
CA LYS A 9 11.94 -9.03 7.38
C LYS A 9 10.79 -8.90 6.40
N VAL A 10 10.78 -9.74 5.38
CA VAL A 10 9.68 -9.92 4.44
C VAL A 10 9.21 -11.37 4.56
N TYR A 11 7.92 -11.56 4.74
CA TYR A 11 7.31 -12.89 4.79
C TYR A 11 6.66 -13.18 3.45
N GLU A 12 6.86 -14.38 2.92
CA GLU A 12 6.16 -14.89 1.74
C GLU A 12 5.13 -15.92 2.18
N CYS A 13 3.92 -15.83 1.64
CA CYS A 13 2.84 -16.80 1.88
C CYS A 13 1.91 -16.91 0.66
N SER A 14 1.15 -18.00 0.59
CA SER A 14 0.00 -18.10 -0.30
C SER A 14 -1.20 -17.33 0.27
N LYS A 15 -2.19 -17.03 -0.57
CA LYS A 15 -3.43 -16.36 -0.11
C LYS A 15 -4.19 -17.21 0.92
N SER A 16 -4.10 -18.53 0.84
CA SER A 16 -4.76 -19.46 1.78
C SER A 16 -4.16 -19.44 3.20
N GLU A 17 -2.97 -18.88 3.37
CA GLU A 17 -2.31 -18.74 4.68
C GLU A 17 -2.59 -17.38 5.34
N LEU A 18 -3.30 -16.47 4.64
CA LEU A 18 -3.71 -15.19 5.21
C LEU A 18 -4.82 -15.37 6.24
N SER A 19 -4.87 -14.48 7.23
CA SER A 19 -6.04 -14.40 8.12
C SER A 19 -7.30 -14.02 7.33
N PRO A 20 -8.51 -14.37 7.80
CA PRO A 20 -9.75 -14.00 7.11
C PRO A 20 -9.85 -12.49 6.81
N GLU A 21 -9.41 -11.65 7.74
CA GLU A 21 -9.44 -10.19 7.58
C GLU A 21 -8.42 -9.69 6.54
N ASP A 22 -7.24 -10.31 6.47
CA ASP A 22 -6.22 -9.98 5.48
C ASP A 22 -6.63 -10.48 4.09
N LEU A 23 -7.22 -11.67 4.01
CA LEU A 23 -7.75 -12.20 2.75
C LEU A 23 -8.87 -11.29 2.20
N ALA A 24 -9.82 -10.88 3.04
CA ALA A 24 -10.88 -9.95 2.64
C ALA A 24 -10.32 -8.62 2.10
N LEU A 25 -9.24 -8.11 2.71
CA LEU A 25 -8.56 -6.90 2.24
C LEU A 25 -7.89 -7.11 0.87
N VAL A 26 -7.22 -8.25 0.68
CA VAL A 26 -6.61 -8.64 -0.60
C VAL A 26 -7.65 -8.78 -1.69
N GLU A 27 -8.75 -9.49 -1.43
CA GLU A 27 -9.86 -9.65 -2.37
C GLU A 27 -10.50 -8.30 -2.74
N SER A 28 -10.61 -7.38 -1.76
CA SER A 28 -11.08 -6.02 -2.02
C SER A 28 -10.14 -5.28 -2.96
N ALA A 29 -8.83 -5.34 -2.76
CA ALA A 29 -7.86 -4.73 -3.66
C ALA A 29 -7.94 -5.33 -5.08
N GLU A 30 -8.00 -6.67 -5.20
CA GLU A 30 -8.09 -7.33 -6.50
C GLU A 30 -9.38 -6.97 -7.25
N LYS A 31 -10.51 -6.96 -6.56
CA LYS A 31 -11.79 -6.58 -7.15
C LYS A 31 -11.80 -5.14 -7.66
N PHE A 32 -11.16 -4.22 -6.94
CA PHE A 32 -11.20 -2.79 -7.24
C PHE A 32 -10.27 -2.37 -8.39
N VAL A 33 -9.38 -3.25 -8.86
CA VAL A 33 -8.41 -2.94 -9.92
C VAL A 33 -9.09 -2.46 -11.23
N SER A 34 -10.32 -2.92 -11.50
CA SER A 34 -11.11 -2.51 -12.67
C SER A 34 -11.53 -1.03 -12.67
N HIS A 35 -11.41 -0.34 -11.53
CA HIS A 35 -11.69 1.09 -11.39
C HIS A 35 -10.47 1.99 -11.69
N SER A 36 -9.33 1.39 -12.02
CA SER A 36 -8.13 2.13 -12.39
C SER A 36 -8.34 2.92 -13.69
N TYR A 37 -7.83 4.14 -13.75
CA TYR A 37 -7.74 4.91 -14.96
C TYR A 37 -6.28 4.94 -15.42
N SER A 38 -5.92 4.02 -16.30
CA SER A 38 -4.54 3.81 -16.78
C SER A 38 -4.46 3.74 -18.34
N PRO A 39 -4.93 4.80 -19.04
CA PRO A 39 -5.00 4.78 -20.51
C PRO A 39 -3.63 4.79 -21.18
N TYR A 40 -2.60 5.31 -20.53
CA TYR A 40 -1.27 5.48 -21.10
C TYR A 40 -0.38 4.26 -20.83
N SER A 41 -0.25 3.85 -19.57
CA SER A 41 0.62 2.74 -19.18
C SER A 41 -0.01 1.36 -19.40
N LYS A 42 -1.34 1.26 -19.41
CA LYS A 42 -2.11 0.00 -19.35
C LYS A 42 -1.77 -0.84 -18.13
N PHE A 43 -1.26 -0.18 -17.08
CA PHE A 43 -0.86 -0.79 -15.83
C PHE A 43 -1.82 -0.34 -14.72
N SER A 44 -2.76 -1.22 -14.38
CA SER A 44 -3.80 -0.94 -13.39
C SER A 44 -3.34 -1.36 -12.02
N VAL A 45 -3.43 -0.45 -11.05
CA VAL A 45 -3.08 -0.71 -9.65
C VAL A 45 -4.28 -0.38 -8.76
N SER A 46 -4.52 -1.22 -7.79
CA SER A 46 -5.46 -0.97 -6.71
C SER A 46 -4.79 -1.13 -5.36
N ALA A 47 -5.22 -0.31 -4.41
CA ALA A 47 -4.84 -0.38 -3.02
C ALA A 47 -6.10 -0.42 -2.15
N ALA A 48 -6.10 -1.29 -1.15
CA ALA A 48 -7.12 -1.34 -0.12
C ALA A 48 -6.46 -1.09 1.24
N VAL A 49 -6.99 -0.15 2.03
CA VAL A 49 -6.55 0.09 3.40
C VAL A 49 -7.65 -0.36 4.37
N ARG A 50 -7.25 -0.99 5.47
CA ARG A 50 -8.13 -1.35 6.58
C ARG A 50 -7.85 -0.44 7.75
N LEU A 51 -8.90 0.20 8.26
CA LEU A 51 -8.88 1.02 9.45
C LEU A 51 -8.96 0.16 10.72
N SER A 52 -8.68 0.78 11.86
CA SER A 52 -8.67 0.10 13.17
C SER A 52 -10.03 -0.48 13.58
N ASP A 53 -11.12 0.00 13.01
CA ASP A 53 -12.48 -0.52 13.24
C ASP A 53 -12.93 -1.58 12.21
N GLY A 54 -12.04 -1.98 11.30
CA GLY A 54 -12.32 -2.94 10.24
C GLY A 54 -12.86 -2.34 8.95
N THR A 55 -13.14 -1.03 8.89
CA THR A 55 -13.58 -0.35 7.66
C THR A 55 -12.52 -0.48 6.58
N ILE A 56 -12.91 -0.87 5.36
CA ILE A 56 -12.04 -0.96 4.19
C ILE A 56 -12.29 0.23 3.27
N VAL A 57 -11.20 0.88 2.84
CA VAL A 57 -11.20 1.99 1.88
C VAL A 57 -10.33 1.60 0.70
N ASN A 58 -10.86 1.74 -0.51
CA ASN A 58 -10.16 1.41 -1.74
C ASN A 58 -9.71 2.67 -2.48
N GLY A 59 -8.62 2.54 -3.23
CA GLY A 59 -8.12 3.52 -4.18
C GLY A 59 -7.49 2.84 -5.38
N THR A 60 -7.48 3.51 -6.52
CA THR A 60 -6.85 3.02 -7.76
C THR A 60 -5.95 4.10 -8.34
N ASN A 61 -4.97 3.71 -9.15
CA ASN A 61 -4.17 4.70 -9.86
C ASN A 61 -5.03 5.47 -10.85
N GLN A 62 -4.79 6.77 -10.91
CA GLN A 62 -5.48 7.71 -11.77
C GLN A 62 -4.42 8.45 -12.60
N GLU A 63 -4.26 8.05 -13.84
CA GLU A 63 -3.32 8.68 -14.75
C GLU A 63 -3.86 10.01 -15.29
N ASN A 64 -2.96 10.88 -15.72
CA ASN A 64 -3.27 12.15 -16.31
C ASN A 64 -2.27 12.44 -17.43
N ALA A 65 -2.72 13.06 -18.53
CA ALA A 65 -1.84 13.51 -19.60
C ALA A 65 -0.76 14.49 -19.12
N ALA A 66 -1.08 15.30 -18.10
CA ALA A 66 -0.10 16.03 -17.32
C ALA A 66 0.44 15.09 -16.22
N TYR A 67 1.47 14.33 -16.51
CA TYR A 67 1.99 13.25 -15.66
C TYR A 67 2.16 13.59 -14.16
N PRO A 68 2.63 14.79 -13.78
CA PRO A 68 2.72 15.15 -12.35
C PRO A 68 1.36 15.21 -11.62
N SER A 69 0.25 15.34 -12.36
CA SER A 69 -1.12 15.38 -11.79
C SER A 69 -1.71 13.98 -11.54
N GLY A 70 -1.07 12.92 -12.05
CA GLY A 70 -1.46 11.55 -11.78
C GLY A 70 -1.25 11.15 -10.32
N LEU A 71 -2.04 10.18 -9.85
CA LEU A 71 -1.96 9.69 -8.48
C LEU A 71 -1.89 8.16 -8.43
N CYS A 72 -0.99 7.63 -7.59
CA CYS A 72 -0.90 6.19 -7.35
C CYS A 72 -2.09 5.71 -6.50
N ALA A 73 -2.44 4.44 -6.65
CA ALA A 73 -3.54 3.79 -5.93
C ALA A 73 -3.42 3.94 -4.40
N GLU A 74 -2.22 3.74 -3.88
CA GLU A 74 -1.94 3.81 -2.44
C GLU A 74 -2.22 5.22 -1.89
N ARG A 75 -1.81 6.28 -2.62
CA ARG A 75 -2.08 7.66 -2.20
C ARG A 75 -3.55 8.02 -2.35
N THR A 76 -4.23 7.51 -3.38
CA THR A 76 -5.68 7.68 -3.56
C THR A 76 -6.43 7.09 -2.36
N ALA A 77 -6.13 5.84 -1.99
CA ALA A 77 -6.75 5.18 -0.84
C ALA A 77 -6.43 5.89 0.48
N MET A 78 -5.15 6.22 0.71
CA MET A 78 -4.69 6.78 1.97
C MET A 78 -5.22 8.20 2.21
N PHE A 79 -5.18 9.07 1.20
CA PHE A 79 -5.68 10.45 1.35
C PHE A 79 -7.19 10.46 1.55
N TYR A 80 -7.93 9.61 0.85
CA TYR A 80 -9.37 9.47 1.06
C TYR A 80 -9.67 8.94 2.48
N ALA A 81 -8.98 7.87 2.92
CA ALA A 81 -9.15 7.34 4.27
C ALA A 81 -8.86 8.38 5.35
N ASN A 82 -7.73 9.08 5.27
CA ASN A 82 -7.35 10.12 6.23
C ASN A 82 -8.32 11.32 6.23
N SER A 83 -8.95 11.63 5.09
CA SER A 83 -9.92 12.72 4.96
C SER A 83 -11.29 12.33 5.52
N GLN A 84 -11.76 11.12 5.25
CA GLN A 84 -13.09 10.66 5.70
C GLN A 84 -13.10 10.16 7.14
N TYR A 85 -11.96 9.65 7.62
CA TYR A 85 -11.82 9.03 8.95
C TYR A 85 -10.59 9.59 9.67
N PRO A 86 -10.57 10.90 9.99
CA PRO A 86 -9.37 11.59 10.46
C PRO A 86 -8.82 11.06 11.79
N ASP A 87 -9.66 10.40 12.58
CA ASP A 87 -9.32 9.88 13.91
C ASP A 87 -9.11 8.35 13.94
N LYS A 88 -9.19 7.67 12.78
CA LYS A 88 -9.05 6.22 12.71
C LYS A 88 -7.70 5.82 12.11
N PRO A 89 -6.83 5.14 12.87
CA PRO A 89 -5.60 4.61 12.32
C PRO A 89 -5.82 3.62 11.17
N VAL A 90 -4.99 3.69 10.15
CA VAL A 90 -4.84 2.62 9.16
C VAL A 90 -3.93 1.55 9.76
N THR A 91 -4.36 0.29 9.72
CA THR A 91 -3.63 -0.85 10.30
C THR A 91 -3.01 -1.76 9.25
N THR A 92 -3.61 -1.83 8.07
CA THR A 92 -3.15 -2.73 7.00
C THR A 92 -3.40 -2.09 5.64
N LEU A 93 -2.48 -2.32 4.71
CA LEU A 93 -2.57 -1.95 3.30
C LEU A 93 -2.35 -3.18 2.44
N ALA A 94 -3.23 -3.45 1.47
CA ALA A 94 -3.01 -4.43 0.40
C ALA A 94 -2.86 -3.71 -0.94
N ILE A 95 -1.91 -4.16 -1.79
CA ILE A 95 -1.66 -3.58 -3.12
C ILE A 95 -1.70 -4.70 -4.15
N ALA A 96 -2.54 -4.56 -5.16
CA ALA A 96 -2.64 -5.48 -6.30
C ALA A 96 -2.43 -4.73 -7.62
N ALA A 97 -1.79 -5.39 -8.59
CA ALA A 97 -1.58 -4.84 -9.92
C ALA A 97 -2.00 -5.81 -11.01
N PHE A 98 -2.56 -5.25 -12.09
CA PHE A 98 -3.12 -5.98 -13.21
C PHE A 98 -2.66 -5.33 -14.52
N THR A 99 -2.14 -6.14 -15.43
CA THR A 99 -1.75 -5.72 -16.79
C THR A 99 -1.75 -6.93 -17.72
N ASN A 100 -1.88 -6.71 -19.02
CA ASN A 100 -1.90 -7.76 -20.03
C ASN A 100 -2.96 -8.86 -19.78
N GLY A 101 -4.08 -8.49 -19.16
CA GLY A 101 -5.20 -9.40 -18.93
C GLY A 101 -5.10 -10.27 -17.69
N ASP A 102 -4.09 -10.09 -16.81
CA ASP A 102 -3.91 -10.89 -15.59
C ASP A 102 -3.23 -10.11 -14.46
N PHE A 103 -3.31 -10.64 -13.24
CA PHE A 103 -2.52 -10.19 -12.10
C PHE A 103 -1.05 -10.57 -12.28
N LEU A 104 -0.16 -9.77 -11.71
CA LEU A 104 1.27 -10.00 -11.82
C LEU A 104 1.71 -11.27 -11.08
N GLU A 105 2.69 -11.97 -11.63
CA GLU A 105 3.34 -13.12 -10.97
C GLU A 105 4.25 -12.69 -9.80
N GLN A 106 4.78 -11.46 -9.87
CA GLN A 106 5.62 -10.87 -8.83
C GLN A 106 4.87 -9.74 -8.12
N PRO A 107 4.86 -9.70 -6.77
CA PRO A 107 4.27 -8.59 -6.05
C PRO A 107 4.98 -7.28 -6.37
N ILE A 108 4.22 -6.20 -6.59
CA ILE A 108 4.78 -4.85 -6.71
C ILE A 108 4.89 -4.19 -5.34
N THR A 109 5.86 -3.28 -5.21
CA THR A 109 6.03 -2.47 -4.01
C THR A 109 5.54 -1.04 -4.25
N PRO A 110 5.11 -0.30 -3.21
CA PRO A 110 4.80 1.12 -3.34
C PRO A 110 6.01 1.92 -3.78
N CYS A 111 5.80 2.91 -4.63
CA CYS A 111 6.86 3.83 -5.06
C CYS A 111 7.36 4.71 -3.89
N GLY A 112 8.49 5.40 -4.08
CA GLY A 112 9.09 6.22 -3.02
C GLY A 112 8.13 7.27 -2.44
N SER A 113 7.37 7.98 -3.29
CA SER A 113 6.37 8.95 -2.85
C SER A 113 5.24 8.32 -2.03
N CYS A 114 4.79 7.11 -2.42
CA CYS A 114 3.79 6.38 -1.65
C CYS A 114 4.33 5.94 -0.30
N ARG A 115 5.57 5.43 -0.24
CA ARG A 115 6.21 5.04 1.03
C ARG A 115 6.29 6.21 2.01
N GLN A 116 6.62 7.41 1.52
CA GLN A 116 6.69 8.61 2.35
C GLN A 116 5.31 8.99 2.93
N VAL A 117 4.25 8.99 2.10
CA VAL A 117 2.87 9.28 2.55
C VAL A 117 2.36 8.25 3.55
N LEU A 118 2.65 6.98 3.29
CA LEU A 118 2.26 5.87 4.18
C LEU A 118 2.99 5.96 5.52
N LEU A 119 4.28 6.32 5.50
CA LEU A 119 5.08 6.52 6.71
C LEU A 119 4.55 7.67 7.56
N GLU A 120 4.19 8.79 6.96
CA GLU A 120 3.58 9.93 7.67
C GLU A 120 2.29 9.50 8.40
N THR A 121 1.45 8.67 7.74
CA THR A 121 0.25 8.14 8.39
C THR A 121 0.57 7.19 9.53
N GLU A 122 1.56 6.31 9.38
CA GLU A 122 2.05 5.41 10.42
C GLU A 122 2.54 6.19 11.65
N GLN A 123 3.31 7.26 11.42
CA GLN A 123 3.85 8.11 12.48
C GLN A 123 2.76 8.96 13.15
N ARG A 124 1.82 9.53 12.38
CA ARG A 124 0.70 10.34 12.87
C ARG A 124 -0.11 9.60 13.94
N PHE A 125 -0.35 8.32 13.74
CA PHE A 125 -1.15 7.50 14.65
C PHE A 125 -0.30 6.62 15.59
N SER A 126 1.02 6.64 15.46
CA SER A 126 1.94 5.74 16.19
C SER A 126 1.49 4.26 16.08
N THR A 127 0.98 3.89 14.91
CA THR A 127 0.41 2.56 14.65
C THR A 127 1.08 1.96 13.41
N PRO A 128 1.82 0.85 13.52
CA PRO A 128 2.45 0.19 12.38
C PRO A 128 1.42 -0.21 11.32
N ILE A 129 1.73 0.07 10.06
CA ILE A 129 0.89 -0.32 8.93
C ILE A 129 1.48 -1.59 8.31
N LYS A 130 0.79 -2.72 8.48
CA LYS A 130 1.11 -3.96 7.79
C LYS A 130 0.86 -3.79 6.28
N VAL A 131 1.85 -4.15 5.46
CA VAL A 131 1.75 -4.06 3.99
C VAL A 131 1.70 -5.46 3.40
N ILE A 132 0.66 -5.73 2.61
CA ILE A 132 0.46 -6.98 1.87
C ILE A 132 0.61 -6.66 0.38
N LEU A 133 1.70 -7.12 -0.21
CA LEU A 133 1.99 -6.97 -1.63
C LEU A 133 1.45 -8.21 -2.35
N VAL A 134 0.44 -8.02 -3.20
CA VAL A 134 -0.35 -9.11 -3.78
C VAL A 134 0.17 -9.46 -5.16
N ALA A 135 0.43 -10.75 -5.38
CA ALA A 135 0.64 -11.33 -6.69
C ALA A 135 -0.41 -12.41 -6.97
N LYS A 136 -0.40 -12.97 -8.17
CA LYS A 136 -1.36 -13.97 -8.61
C LYS A 136 -1.50 -15.15 -7.64
N ASN A 137 -0.37 -15.75 -7.25
CA ASN A 137 -0.33 -16.99 -6.45
C ASN A 137 0.32 -16.82 -5.07
N ARG A 138 0.84 -15.65 -4.74
CA ARG A 138 1.55 -15.40 -3.48
C ARG A 138 1.41 -13.95 -3.02
N CYS A 139 1.71 -13.74 -1.75
CA CYS A 139 1.79 -12.41 -1.16
C CYS A 139 3.13 -12.23 -0.46
N PHE A 140 3.65 -11.00 -0.46
CA PHE A 140 4.71 -10.60 0.45
C PHE A 140 4.12 -9.73 1.55
N ILE A 141 4.54 -9.97 2.79
CA ILE A 141 4.06 -9.21 3.95
C ILE A 141 5.23 -8.52 4.62
N VAL A 142 5.05 -7.23 4.87
CA VAL A 142 5.96 -6.39 5.66
C VAL A 142 5.16 -5.78 6.81
N ASN A 143 5.64 -5.92 8.04
CA ASN A 143 4.85 -5.59 9.24
C ASN A 143 4.75 -4.09 9.55
N SER A 144 5.52 -3.25 8.88
CA SER A 144 5.50 -1.80 9.05
C SER A 144 6.01 -1.13 7.78
N ILE A 145 5.41 -0.02 7.40
CA ILE A 145 5.87 0.77 6.24
C ILE A 145 7.28 1.32 6.44
N SER A 146 7.70 1.58 7.69
CA SER A 146 9.04 2.03 8.02
C SER A 146 10.12 1.07 7.53
N ASN A 147 9.82 -0.23 7.44
CA ASN A 147 10.72 -1.23 6.87
C ASN A 147 10.93 -1.08 5.34
N LEU A 148 10.01 -0.40 4.65
CA LEU A 148 10.12 -0.12 3.21
C LEU A 148 10.78 1.24 2.92
N LEU A 149 11.06 2.03 3.95
CA LEU A 149 11.70 3.34 3.82
C LEU A 149 12.73 3.55 4.95
N PRO A 150 13.81 2.75 5.00
CA PRO A 150 14.87 2.93 5.98
C PRO A 150 15.58 4.28 5.77
N LEU A 151 16.06 4.90 6.86
CA LEU A 151 16.69 6.23 6.87
C LEU A 151 15.75 7.31 6.30
N SER A 152 14.51 7.26 6.70
CA SER A 152 13.44 8.13 6.22
C SER A 152 13.51 9.54 6.83
N PHE A 153 12.91 10.50 6.14
CA PHE A 153 12.59 11.81 6.70
C PHE A 153 11.21 11.76 7.37
N GLY A 154 11.11 12.28 8.58
CA GLY A 154 9.87 12.28 9.36
C GLY A 154 9.69 13.57 10.18
N SER A 155 8.54 13.67 10.85
CA SER A 155 8.15 14.86 11.63
C SER A 155 9.11 15.16 12.79
N GLU A 156 9.88 14.20 13.23
CA GLU A 156 10.89 14.36 14.30
C GLU A 156 11.98 15.40 13.94
N PHE A 157 12.25 15.60 12.65
CA PHE A 157 13.20 16.60 12.18
C PHE A 157 12.62 18.03 12.12
N LEU A 158 11.32 18.20 12.32
CA LEU A 158 10.61 19.49 12.23
C LEU A 158 10.19 20.05 13.59
N LYS A 159 10.64 19.43 14.66
CA LYS A 159 10.31 19.83 16.05
C LYS A 159 11.43 20.66 16.66
#